data_4a06659d781268c00c8a559e61c57cce
#
_entry.id   4a06659d781268c00c8a559e61c57cce
#
_cell.length_a   1.000
_cell.length_b   1.000
_cell.length_c   1.000
_cell.angle_alpha   90.00
_cell.angle_beta   90.00
_cell.angle_gamma   90.00
#
_symmetry.space_group_name_H-M   'P 1'
#
loop_
_entity.id
_entity.type
_entity.pdbx_description
1 polymer ?
#
loop_
_entity_poly.entity_id
_entity_poly.type
_entity_poly.pdbx_seq_one_letter_code
_entity_poly.pdbx_strand_id
1 'polypeptide(L)'
;MNAKGRVHKYGDNVDTDVIIPARYLNTASHKELAAHCMEDIDADFTKNVQDGDIIVAEKNFGCGSSREHAPIAIKASGISCVIASTFARIFYRNSINIGLPILECDEEAHDIKNGDIVNVNFDTGVITNETTGKTYQAEPFPEFIQNIIKKGGLIKSITE
;
A
#
# COMPACT_ATOMS: atom_id res chain seq x y z
N MET A 1 -7.17 14.69 1.55
CA MET A 1 -6.96 13.29 1.98
C MET A 1 -5.47 13.05 2.17
N ASN A 2 -5.08 12.65 3.36
CA ASN A 2 -3.68 12.52 3.74
C ASN A 2 -3.43 11.18 4.43
N ALA A 3 -2.18 10.70 4.33
CA ALA A 3 -1.70 9.56 5.11
C ALA A 3 -0.41 9.96 5.82
N LYS A 4 -0.23 9.49 7.03
CA LYS A 4 1.00 9.72 7.80
C LYS A 4 1.29 8.49 8.63
N GLY A 5 2.50 7.98 8.55
CA GLY A 5 2.89 6.82 9.32
C GLY A 5 4.35 6.47 9.17
N ARG A 6 4.73 5.42 9.88
CA ARG A 6 6.08 4.87 9.81
C ARG A 6 6.21 3.93 8.61
N VAL A 7 7.37 3.97 7.97
CA VAL A 7 7.64 3.19 6.76
C VAL A 7 8.11 1.78 7.08
N HIS A 8 7.52 0.81 6.39
CA HIS A 8 8.02 -0.56 6.26
C HIS A 8 8.58 -0.69 4.85
N LYS A 9 9.90 -0.82 4.72
CA LYS A 9 10.61 -0.78 3.45
C LYS A 9 10.90 -2.19 2.91
N TYR A 10 10.61 -2.40 1.63
CA TYR A 10 10.88 -3.66 0.92
C TYR A 10 11.56 -3.37 -0.43
N GLY A 11 12.08 -4.38 -1.07
CA GLY A 11 12.82 -4.26 -2.32
C GLY A 11 11.98 -4.49 -3.56
N ASP A 12 12.63 -4.99 -4.62
CA ASP A 12 11.99 -5.30 -5.92
C ASP A 12 11.15 -6.57 -5.84
N ASN A 13 10.17 -6.67 -6.74
CA ASN A 13 9.41 -7.89 -7.01
C ASN A 13 8.76 -8.51 -5.76
N VAL A 14 8.16 -7.68 -4.94
CA VAL A 14 7.32 -8.16 -3.84
C VAL A 14 6.05 -8.74 -4.45
N ASP A 15 5.99 -10.05 -4.55
CA ASP A 15 4.98 -10.77 -5.28
C ASP A 15 3.76 -11.06 -4.40
N THR A 16 2.62 -11.33 -5.01
CA THR A 16 1.36 -11.54 -4.27
C THR A 16 1.40 -12.74 -3.34
N ASP A 17 2.18 -13.79 -3.69
CA ASP A 17 2.39 -14.94 -2.80
C ASP A 17 3.18 -14.59 -1.54
N VAL A 18 4.03 -13.57 -1.64
CA VAL A 18 4.82 -13.07 -0.50
C VAL A 18 3.94 -12.15 0.36
N ILE A 19 3.06 -11.37 -0.26
CA ILE A 19 2.14 -10.48 0.46
C ILE A 19 1.14 -11.31 1.27
N ILE A 20 0.50 -12.29 0.63
CA ILE A 20 -0.37 -13.24 1.30
C ILE A 20 -0.19 -14.63 0.70
N PRO A 21 0.35 -15.59 1.45
CA PRO A 21 0.61 -16.94 0.91
C PRO A 21 -0.67 -17.66 0.48
N ALA A 22 -0.53 -18.53 -0.53
CA ALA A 22 -1.66 -19.27 -1.09
C ALA A 22 -2.42 -20.10 -0.04
N ARG A 23 -1.75 -20.56 1.00
CA ARG A 23 -2.36 -21.36 2.07
C ARG A 23 -3.44 -20.61 2.85
N TYR A 24 -3.52 -19.28 2.70
CA TYR A 24 -4.53 -18.43 3.38
C TYR A 24 -5.63 -17.95 2.44
N LEU A 25 -5.64 -18.37 1.18
CA LEU A 25 -6.62 -17.88 0.20
C LEU A 25 -8.02 -18.50 0.34
N ASN A 26 -8.17 -19.48 1.19
CA ASN A 26 -9.47 -20.12 1.45
C ASN A 26 -10.33 -19.34 2.45
N THR A 27 -9.86 -18.21 2.93
CA THR A 27 -10.61 -17.35 3.85
C THR A 27 -11.02 -16.04 3.18
N ALA A 28 -12.19 -15.54 3.53
CA ALA A 28 -12.64 -14.20 3.16
C ALA A 28 -12.52 -13.22 4.33
N SER A 29 -12.02 -13.66 5.49
CA SER A 29 -11.89 -12.80 6.67
C SER A 29 -10.73 -11.85 6.52
N HIS A 30 -11.02 -10.54 6.52
CA HIS A 30 -10.01 -9.50 6.47
C HIS A 30 -9.05 -9.57 7.66
N LYS A 31 -9.59 -9.88 8.84
CA LYS A 31 -8.81 -10.03 10.06
C LYS A 31 -7.79 -11.18 9.95
N GLU A 32 -8.22 -12.29 9.39
CA GLU A 32 -7.34 -13.45 9.22
C GLU A 32 -6.26 -13.18 8.16
N LEU A 33 -6.62 -12.53 7.05
CA LEU A 33 -5.65 -12.12 6.04
C LEU A 33 -4.62 -11.13 6.63
N ALA A 34 -5.07 -10.18 7.41
CA ALA A 34 -4.18 -9.22 8.07
C ALA A 34 -3.20 -9.91 9.03
N ALA A 35 -3.64 -10.95 9.72
CA ALA A 35 -2.81 -11.69 10.67
C ALA A 35 -1.62 -12.39 10.03
N HIS A 36 -1.68 -12.64 8.71
CA HIS A 36 -0.63 -13.34 7.95
C HIS A 36 -0.01 -12.49 6.85
N CYS A 37 -0.36 -11.21 6.78
CA CYS A 37 0.16 -10.30 5.77
C CYS A 37 1.69 -10.18 5.87
N MET A 38 2.37 -10.31 4.74
CA MET A 38 3.84 -10.21 4.62
C MET A 38 4.62 -11.27 5.41
N GLU A 39 3.96 -12.29 5.92
CA GLU A 39 4.53 -13.30 6.81
C GLU A 39 5.79 -13.97 6.23
N ASP A 40 5.79 -14.28 4.94
CA ASP A 40 6.88 -15.02 4.30
C ASP A 40 8.10 -14.14 3.95
N ILE A 41 7.95 -12.82 3.94
CA ILE A 41 9.06 -11.90 3.67
C ILE A 41 9.51 -11.16 4.93
N ASP A 42 8.61 -10.94 5.87
CA ASP A 42 8.88 -10.20 7.10
C ASP A 42 8.00 -10.75 8.22
N ALA A 43 8.52 -11.72 8.94
CA ALA A 43 7.78 -12.40 10.00
C ALA A 43 7.34 -11.45 11.13
N ASP A 44 8.02 -10.31 11.27
CA ASP A 44 7.72 -9.33 12.32
C ASP A 44 6.77 -8.23 11.87
N PHE A 45 6.36 -8.22 10.60
CA PHE A 45 5.48 -7.19 10.06
C PHE A 45 4.19 -7.05 10.88
N THR A 46 3.50 -8.15 11.12
CA THR A 46 2.21 -8.14 11.83
C THR A 46 2.36 -7.72 13.30
N LYS A 47 3.54 -7.87 13.87
CA LYS A 47 3.84 -7.43 15.24
C LYS A 47 4.16 -5.95 15.34
N ASN A 48 4.78 -5.41 14.28
CA ASN A 48 5.31 -4.04 14.28
C ASN A 48 4.41 -3.03 13.58
N VAL A 49 3.53 -3.48 12.68
CA VAL A 49 2.65 -2.59 11.94
C VAL A 49 1.62 -1.92 12.86
N GLN A 50 1.42 -0.62 12.65
CA GLN A 50 0.42 0.16 13.36
C GLN A 50 -0.52 0.83 12.35
N ASP A 51 -1.73 1.16 12.77
CA ASP A 51 -2.69 1.85 11.92
C ASP A 51 -2.10 3.15 11.39
N GLY A 52 -2.19 3.33 10.09
CA GLY A 52 -1.65 4.50 9.42
C GLY A 52 -0.26 4.31 8.84
N ASP A 53 0.43 3.23 9.16
CA ASP A 53 1.77 2.95 8.62
C ASP A 53 1.74 2.86 7.10
N ILE A 54 2.91 3.02 6.48
CA ILE A 54 3.09 3.09 5.02
C ILE A 54 4.08 2.02 4.58
N ILE A 55 3.76 1.32 3.50
CA ILE A 55 4.71 0.43 2.84
C ILE A 55 5.40 1.22 1.73
N VAL A 56 6.73 1.15 1.67
CA VAL A 56 7.53 1.68 0.58
C VAL A 56 8.35 0.54 -0.01
N ALA A 57 8.25 0.34 -1.31
CA ALA A 57 8.98 -0.71 -2.01
C ALA A 57 9.54 -0.18 -3.32
N GLU A 58 10.26 -1.01 -4.06
CA GLU A 58 10.90 -0.58 -5.28
C GLU A 58 10.11 -1.05 -6.51
N LYS A 59 10.70 -1.80 -7.43
CA LYS A 59 10.06 -2.11 -8.70
C LYS A 59 9.12 -3.30 -8.61
N ASN A 60 8.04 -3.24 -9.39
CA ASN A 60 7.14 -4.36 -9.67
C ASN A 60 6.46 -4.93 -8.42
N PHE A 61 5.98 -4.04 -7.56
CA PHE A 61 5.25 -4.45 -6.36
C PHE A 61 3.90 -5.08 -6.73
N GLY A 62 3.58 -6.21 -6.13
CA GLY A 62 2.33 -6.93 -6.38
C GLY A 62 2.36 -7.81 -7.62
N CYS A 63 3.56 -8.15 -8.12
CA CYS A 63 3.71 -9.06 -9.26
C CYS A 63 3.22 -10.48 -8.91
N GLY A 64 3.17 -11.35 -9.91
CA GLY A 64 2.69 -12.72 -9.74
C GLY A 64 1.21 -12.86 -10.05
N SER A 65 0.50 -13.66 -9.27
CA SER A 65 -0.93 -13.95 -9.50
C SER A 65 -1.82 -12.74 -9.21
N SER A 66 -2.92 -12.60 -9.95
CA SER A 66 -3.89 -11.52 -9.79
C SER A 66 -4.81 -11.74 -8.59
N ARG A 67 -4.27 -11.77 -7.40
CA ARG A 67 -5.04 -12.06 -6.17
C ARG A 67 -5.57 -10.80 -5.53
N GLU A 68 -6.89 -10.70 -5.43
CA GLU A 68 -7.54 -9.62 -4.70
C GLU A 68 -7.23 -9.65 -3.21
N HIS A 69 -6.89 -10.81 -2.69
CA HIS A 69 -6.53 -11.00 -1.27
C HIS A 69 -5.29 -10.18 -0.86
N ALA A 70 -4.36 -9.95 -1.79
CA ALA A 70 -3.12 -9.23 -1.48
C ALA A 70 -3.37 -7.78 -1.04
N PRO A 71 -4.06 -6.93 -1.83
CA PRO A 71 -4.34 -5.57 -1.37
C PRO A 71 -5.30 -5.55 -0.16
N ILE A 72 -6.22 -6.50 -0.06
CA ILE A 72 -7.10 -6.61 1.10
C ILE A 72 -6.29 -6.88 2.37
N ALA A 73 -5.33 -7.80 2.33
CA ALA A 73 -4.46 -8.11 3.47
C ALA A 73 -3.66 -6.89 3.92
N ILE A 74 -3.10 -6.15 2.97
CA ILE A 74 -2.34 -4.93 3.26
C ILE A 74 -3.24 -3.87 3.93
N LYS A 75 -4.39 -3.60 3.35
CA LYS A 75 -5.33 -2.61 3.90
C LYS A 75 -5.82 -3.02 5.28
N ALA A 76 -6.19 -4.28 5.45
CA ALA A 76 -6.69 -4.80 6.73
C ALA A 76 -5.64 -4.78 7.83
N SER A 77 -4.35 -4.82 7.50
CA SER A 77 -3.27 -4.71 8.48
C SER A 77 -3.05 -3.30 9.03
N GLY A 78 -3.76 -2.31 8.48
CA GLY A 78 -3.70 -0.91 8.94
C GLY A 78 -2.86 -0.01 8.06
N ILE A 79 -2.30 -0.53 6.97
CA ILE A 79 -1.49 0.28 6.04
C ILE A 79 -2.39 1.33 5.37
N SER A 80 -1.95 2.58 5.42
CA SER A 80 -2.70 3.71 4.86
C SER A 80 -2.34 4.02 3.41
N CYS A 81 -1.16 3.59 2.95
CA CYS A 81 -0.67 3.88 1.61
C CYS A 81 0.48 2.94 1.25
N VAL A 82 0.60 2.59 -0.02
CA VAL A 82 1.78 1.89 -0.56
C VAL A 82 2.44 2.79 -1.60
N ILE A 83 3.73 3.03 -1.45
CA ILE A 83 4.55 3.79 -2.39
C ILE A 83 5.56 2.82 -2.99
N ALA A 84 5.66 2.78 -4.31
CA ALA A 84 6.65 1.94 -4.99
C ALA A 84 7.13 2.62 -6.28
N SER A 85 8.31 2.21 -6.77
CA SER A 85 8.81 2.67 -8.06
C SER A 85 7.83 2.31 -9.18
N THR A 86 7.38 1.06 -9.20
CA THR A 86 6.33 0.58 -10.12
C THR A 86 5.47 -0.47 -9.44
N PHE A 87 4.25 -0.64 -9.93
CA PHE A 87 3.33 -1.69 -9.51
C PHE A 87 2.96 -2.58 -10.69
N ALA A 88 2.71 -3.86 -10.41
CA ALA A 88 2.05 -4.71 -11.38
C ALA A 88 0.65 -4.16 -11.67
N ARG A 89 0.24 -4.15 -12.94
CA ARG A 89 -1.00 -3.48 -13.39
C ARG A 89 -2.24 -3.98 -12.66
N ILE A 90 -2.37 -5.30 -12.49
CA ILE A 90 -3.53 -5.90 -11.86
C ILE A 90 -3.58 -5.56 -10.37
N PHE A 91 -2.42 -5.58 -9.71
CA PHE A 91 -2.33 -5.18 -8.30
C PHE A 91 -2.74 -3.72 -8.12
N TYR A 92 -2.27 -2.84 -9.00
CA TYR A 92 -2.65 -1.42 -8.98
C TYR A 92 -4.18 -1.26 -9.05
N ARG A 93 -4.79 -1.91 -10.03
CA ARG A 93 -6.24 -1.85 -10.24
C ARG A 93 -7.01 -2.40 -9.04
N ASN A 94 -6.61 -3.56 -8.54
CA ASN A 94 -7.27 -4.19 -7.40
C ASN A 94 -7.17 -3.33 -6.14
N SER A 95 -6.03 -2.69 -5.93
CA SER A 95 -5.81 -1.80 -4.79
C SER A 95 -6.77 -0.60 -4.81
N ILE A 96 -6.87 0.06 -5.95
CA ILE A 96 -7.80 1.20 -6.11
C ILE A 96 -9.24 0.74 -5.88
N ASN A 97 -9.60 -0.41 -6.44
CA ASN A 97 -10.97 -0.93 -6.35
C ASN A 97 -11.42 -1.20 -4.91
N ILE A 98 -10.49 -1.52 -4.01
CA ILE A 98 -10.81 -1.78 -2.61
C ILE A 98 -10.49 -0.58 -1.70
N GLY A 99 -10.07 0.52 -2.28
CA GLY A 99 -9.79 1.75 -1.53
C GLY A 99 -8.44 1.79 -0.84
N LEU A 100 -7.46 1.01 -1.28
CA LEU A 100 -6.09 1.10 -0.81
C LEU A 100 -5.33 2.13 -1.65
N PRO A 101 -4.92 3.29 -1.08
CA PRO A 101 -4.15 4.28 -1.84
C PRO A 101 -2.77 3.76 -2.21
N ILE A 102 -2.37 3.93 -3.47
CA ILE A 102 -1.05 3.55 -3.95
C ILE A 102 -0.48 4.64 -4.86
N LEU A 103 0.82 4.86 -4.78
CA LEU A 103 1.52 5.87 -5.58
C LEU A 103 2.76 5.29 -6.24
N GLU A 104 2.95 5.56 -7.53
CA GLU A 104 4.17 5.23 -8.25
C GLU A 104 5.12 6.42 -8.20
N CYS A 105 6.27 6.26 -7.55
CA CYS A 105 7.25 7.31 -7.36
C CYS A 105 8.64 6.69 -7.29
N ASP A 106 9.45 6.88 -8.34
CA ASP A 106 10.75 6.21 -8.42
C ASP A 106 11.77 6.76 -7.42
N GLU A 107 11.97 8.07 -7.41
CA GLU A 107 12.94 8.71 -6.52
C GLU A 107 12.61 8.48 -5.06
N GLU A 108 11.38 8.70 -4.69
CA GLU A 108 10.87 8.56 -3.32
C GLU A 108 11.02 7.13 -2.83
N ALA A 109 10.72 6.17 -3.68
CA ALA A 109 10.80 4.76 -3.34
C ALA A 109 12.24 4.34 -3.02
N HIS A 110 13.23 4.91 -3.69
CA HIS A 110 14.63 4.62 -3.41
C HIS A 110 15.16 5.36 -2.18
N ASP A 111 14.73 6.59 -1.98
CA ASP A 111 15.27 7.50 -0.98
C ASP A 111 14.70 7.28 0.42
N ILE A 112 13.42 6.95 0.52
CA ILE A 112 12.76 6.70 1.79
C ILE A 112 13.25 5.38 2.39
N LYS A 113 13.55 5.38 3.69
CA LYS A 113 14.13 4.22 4.37
C LYS A 113 13.18 3.63 5.40
N ASN A 114 13.44 2.39 5.76
CA ASN A 114 12.68 1.70 6.79
C ASN A 114 12.70 2.49 8.10
N GLY A 115 11.55 2.68 8.71
CA GLY A 115 11.41 3.41 9.97
C GLY A 115 11.21 4.91 9.80
N ASP A 116 11.37 5.47 8.61
CA ASP A 116 11.12 6.89 8.37
C ASP A 116 9.64 7.22 8.62
N ILE A 117 9.36 8.44 9.06
CA ILE A 117 7.99 8.94 9.21
C ILE A 117 7.67 9.77 7.96
N VAL A 118 6.65 9.38 7.24
CA VAL A 118 6.27 9.97 5.96
C VAL A 118 4.83 10.45 6.00
N ASN A 119 4.59 11.64 5.44
CA ASN A 119 3.27 12.23 5.27
C ASN A 119 2.99 12.37 3.77
N VAL A 120 1.84 11.87 3.32
CA VAL A 120 1.42 11.94 1.92
C VAL A 120 0.16 12.77 1.82
N ASN A 121 0.18 13.81 0.98
CA ASN A 121 -1.01 14.57 0.63
C ASN A 121 -1.49 14.12 -0.75
N PHE A 122 -2.59 13.38 -0.80
CA PHE A 122 -3.10 12.82 -2.05
C PHE A 122 -3.73 13.87 -2.97
N ASP A 123 -4.15 15.00 -2.42
CA ASP A 123 -4.77 16.07 -3.22
C ASP A 123 -3.74 16.82 -4.05
N THR A 124 -2.54 17.00 -3.52
CA THR A 124 -1.45 17.74 -4.16
C THR A 124 -0.35 16.83 -4.71
N GLY A 125 -0.26 15.59 -4.25
CA GLY A 125 0.81 14.67 -4.58
C GLY A 125 2.10 14.92 -3.82
N VAL A 126 2.10 15.80 -2.84
CA VAL A 126 3.32 16.10 -2.05
C VAL A 126 3.55 15.01 -1.01
N ILE A 127 4.77 14.46 -1.02
CA ILE A 127 5.23 13.48 -0.04
C ILE A 127 6.31 14.15 0.79
N THR A 128 6.13 14.17 2.11
CA THR A 128 7.10 14.75 3.05
C THR A 128 7.69 13.64 3.91
N ASN A 129 9.01 13.46 3.83
CA ASN A 129 9.72 12.59 4.76
C ASN A 129 10.08 13.42 5.99
N GLU A 130 9.32 13.27 7.06
CA GLU A 130 9.50 14.07 8.27
C GLU A 130 10.79 13.73 9.02
N THR A 131 11.31 12.52 8.83
CA THR A 131 12.56 12.08 9.46
C THR A 131 13.77 12.81 8.86
N THR A 132 13.80 12.99 7.52
CA THR A 132 14.91 13.64 6.82
C THR A 132 14.64 15.11 6.49
N GLY A 133 13.39 15.55 6.55
CA GLY A 133 12.98 16.89 6.14
C GLY A 133 12.84 17.08 4.63
N LYS A 134 13.01 16.03 3.82
CA LYS A 134 12.86 16.10 2.37
C LYS A 134 11.41 16.06 1.94
N THR A 135 11.12 16.79 0.86
CA THR A 135 9.81 16.74 0.20
C THR A 135 9.96 16.29 -1.24
N TYR A 136 8.94 15.60 -1.74
CA TYR A 136 8.90 15.08 -3.10
C TYR A 136 7.56 15.43 -3.72
N GLN A 137 7.52 15.54 -5.04
CA GLN A 137 6.30 15.79 -5.78
C GLN A 137 5.95 14.56 -6.61
N ALA A 138 4.89 13.86 -6.21
CA ALA A 138 4.30 12.79 -7.00
C ALA A 138 3.13 13.35 -7.79
N GLU A 139 2.65 12.58 -8.76
CA GLU A 139 1.45 12.93 -9.50
C GLU A 139 0.22 12.71 -8.60
N PRO A 140 -0.63 13.74 -8.39
CA PRO A 140 -1.82 13.57 -7.56
C PRO A 140 -2.84 12.69 -8.27
N PHE A 141 -3.68 12.00 -7.49
CA PHE A 141 -4.77 11.22 -8.05
C PHE A 141 -5.79 12.11 -8.75
N PRO A 142 -6.34 11.70 -9.90
CA PRO A 142 -7.54 12.34 -10.45
C PRO A 142 -8.68 12.30 -9.43
N GLU A 143 -9.57 13.28 -9.51
CA GLU A 143 -10.67 13.42 -8.53
C GLU A 143 -11.52 12.16 -8.42
N PHE A 144 -11.82 11.49 -9.54
CA PHE A 144 -12.63 10.28 -9.51
C PHE A 144 -11.95 9.13 -8.74
N ILE A 145 -10.62 9.02 -8.84
CA ILE A 145 -9.84 8.03 -8.07
C ILE A 145 -9.89 8.37 -6.57
N GLN A 146 -9.72 9.64 -6.23
CA GLN A 146 -9.82 10.09 -4.85
C GLN A 146 -11.17 9.76 -4.24
N ASN A 147 -12.25 9.93 -4.99
CA ASN A 147 -13.60 9.59 -4.53
C ASN A 147 -13.78 8.11 -4.28
N ILE A 148 -13.24 7.25 -5.16
CA ILE A 148 -13.27 5.80 -4.98
C ILE A 148 -12.59 5.42 -3.66
N ILE A 149 -11.40 5.96 -3.44
CA ILE A 149 -10.61 5.66 -2.23
C ILE A 149 -11.31 6.18 -0.97
N LYS A 150 -11.80 7.41 -1.00
CA LYS A 150 -12.51 8.03 0.14
C LYS A 150 -13.73 7.24 0.56
N LYS A 151 -14.43 6.62 -0.39
CA LYS A 151 -15.61 5.81 -0.11
C LYS A 151 -15.29 4.36 0.25
N GLY A 152 -14.01 3.98 0.24
CA GLY A 152 -13.57 2.65 0.63
C GLY A 152 -13.58 1.62 -0.49
N GLY A 153 -13.63 2.05 -1.75
CA GLY A 153 -13.53 1.20 -2.92
C GLY A 153 -14.58 1.48 -3.97
N LEU A 154 -14.43 0.83 -5.13
CA LEU A 154 -15.29 1.06 -6.30
C LEU A 154 -16.76 0.72 -6.03
N ILE A 155 -17.03 -0.44 -5.45
CA ILE A 155 -18.41 -0.88 -5.18
C ILE A 155 -19.12 0.11 -4.25
N LYS A 156 -18.47 0.52 -3.17
CA LYS A 156 -19.01 1.49 -2.23
C LYS A 156 -19.23 2.85 -2.89
N SER A 157 -18.34 3.26 -3.80
CA SER A 157 -18.46 4.56 -4.49
C SER A 157 -19.67 4.60 -5.43
N ILE A 158 -20.10 3.45 -5.96
CA ILE A 158 -21.26 3.35 -6.84
C ILE A 158 -22.56 3.27 -6.03
N THR A 159 -22.55 2.58 -4.88
CA THR A 159 -23.76 2.33 -4.09
C THR A 159 -24.06 3.40 -3.06
N GLU A 160 -23.10 4.25 -2.78
CA GLU A 160 -23.21 5.37 -1.85
C GLU A 160 -23.05 6.70 -2.61
#